data_a866136508cf2808e46edc4bfe3a26ad
#
_entry.id   a866136508cf2808e46edc4bfe3a26ad
#
_cell.length_a   1.000
_cell.length_b   1.000
_cell.length_c   1.000
_cell.angle_alpha   90.00
_cell.angle_beta   90.00
_cell.angle_gamma   90.00
#
_symmetry.space_group_name_H-M   'P 1'
#
loop_
_entity.id
_entity.type
_entity.pdbx_description
1 polymer ?
#
loop_
_entity_poly.entity_id
_entity_poly.type
_entity_poly.pdbx_seq_one_letter_code
_entity_poly.pdbx_strand_id
1 'polypeptide(L)'
;MNGYDLYISMDSNIQQYCEQAAEKAYIKKQADEVSVIVMNPQNGEIMAMVNYPEFNLNEPFTLIEEMGADGTESADKKQELLNRMWRNPCISDTYEPGSTFKIITLAI
;
A
#
# COMPACT_ATOMS: atom_id res chain seq x y z
N MET A 1 25.82 -11.60 -12.41
CA MET A 1 25.30 -10.50 -13.23
C MET A 1 25.03 -9.33 -12.30
N ASN A 2 25.52 -8.13 -12.60
CA ASN A 2 25.15 -6.95 -11.87
C ASN A 2 23.72 -6.54 -12.32
N GLY A 3 22.87 -6.15 -11.38
CA GLY A 3 21.54 -5.60 -11.67
C GLY A 3 21.63 -4.18 -12.25
N TYR A 4 20.47 -3.61 -12.56
CA TYR A 4 20.33 -2.20 -12.96
C TYR A 4 19.94 -1.36 -11.74
N ASP A 5 20.42 -0.12 -11.71
CA ASP A 5 19.96 0.86 -10.73
C ASP A 5 18.58 1.40 -11.14
N LEU A 6 17.70 1.62 -10.17
CA LEU A 6 16.39 2.22 -10.36
C LEU A 6 16.36 3.60 -9.72
N TYR A 7 15.97 4.61 -10.51
CA TYR A 7 15.70 5.95 -10.02
C TYR A 7 14.18 6.16 -9.99
N ILE A 8 13.65 6.46 -8.81
CA ILE A 8 12.21 6.69 -8.58
C ILE A 8 11.97 8.09 -8.03
N SER A 9 10.75 8.61 -8.20
CA SER A 9 10.33 9.95 -7.77
C SER A 9 9.99 10.03 -6.27
N MET A 10 10.04 8.91 -5.54
CA MET A 10 9.67 8.86 -4.12
C MET A 10 10.59 9.73 -3.28
N ASP A 11 10.00 10.59 -2.43
CA ASP A 11 10.70 11.33 -1.39
C ASP A 11 10.63 10.55 -0.08
N SER A 12 11.80 10.19 0.46
CA SER A 12 11.88 9.34 1.67
C SER A 12 11.26 9.99 2.91
N ASN A 13 11.32 11.31 3.04
CA ASN A 13 10.72 12.00 4.18
C ASN A 13 9.19 12.01 4.06
N ILE A 14 8.67 12.31 2.87
CA ILE A 14 7.22 12.28 2.61
C ILE A 14 6.70 10.88 2.80
N GLN A 15 7.38 9.86 2.28
CA GLN A 15 7.04 8.46 2.44
C GLN A 15 6.92 8.09 3.93
N GLN A 16 7.94 8.42 4.74
CA GLN A 16 7.96 8.11 6.16
C GLN A 16 6.83 8.81 6.94
N TYR A 17 6.52 10.07 6.62
CA TYR A 17 5.39 10.76 7.24
C TYR A 17 4.05 10.11 6.88
N CYS A 18 3.90 9.66 5.64
CA CYS A 18 2.69 8.97 5.20
C CYS A 18 2.54 7.61 5.86
N GLU A 19 3.62 6.85 6.03
CA GLU A 19 3.63 5.57 6.76
C GLU A 19 3.17 5.74 8.20
N GLN A 20 3.74 6.69 8.94
CA GLN A 20 3.33 7.00 10.31
C GLN A 20 1.88 7.48 10.40
N ALA A 21 1.39 8.21 9.42
CA ALA A 21 0.02 8.68 9.38
C ALA A 21 -0.95 7.52 9.08
N ALA A 22 -0.59 6.64 8.16
CA ALA A 22 -1.37 5.45 7.81
C ALA A 22 -1.49 4.49 9.00
N GLU A 23 -0.38 4.18 9.68
CA GLU A 23 -0.36 3.37 10.90
C GLU A 23 -1.28 3.93 11.98
N LYS A 24 -1.16 5.24 12.28
CA LYS A 24 -2.02 5.91 13.27
C LYS A 24 -3.50 5.85 12.89
N ALA A 25 -3.82 6.03 11.62
CA ALA A 25 -5.18 5.95 11.11
C ALA A 25 -5.73 4.52 11.24
N TYR A 26 -4.94 3.53 10.84
CA TYR A 26 -5.27 2.11 10.94
C TYR A 26 -5.64 1.73 12.37
N ILE A 27 -4.76 2.01 13.33
CA ILE A 27 -4.97 1.70 14.74
C ILE A 27 -6.18 2.45 15.32
N LYS A 28 -6.24 3.78 15.09
CA LYS A 28 -7.29 4.63 15.67
C LYS A 28 -8.67 4.35 15.12
N LYS A 29 -8.77 3.96 13.86
CA LYS A 29 -10.04 3.72 13.16
C LYS A 29 -10.42 2.25 13.11
N GLN A 30 -9.51 1.36 13.52
CA GLN A 30 -9.68 -0.09 13.36
C GLN A 30 -10.06 -0.43 11.92
N ALA A 31 -9.31 0.18 10.97
CA ALA A 31 -9.52 -0.03 9.56
C ALA A 31 -8.96 -1.39 9.14
N ASP A 32 -9.51 -2.00 8.11
CA ASP A 32 -8.97 -3.24 7.54
C ASP A 32 -7.68 -2.95 6.75
N GLU A 33 -7.60 -1.76 6.16
CA GLU A 33 -6.49 -1.31 5.34
C GLU A 33 -6.47 0.22 5.23
N VAL A 34 -5.29 0.81 5.07
CA VAL A 34 -5.11 2.24 4.80
C VAL A 34 -4.14 2.42 3.64
N SER A 35 -4.57 3.08 2.59
CA SER A 35 -3.72 3.41 1.43
C SER A 35 -3.55 4.92 1.31
N VAL A 36 -2.33 5.37 1.03
CA VAL A 36 -2.00 6.79 0.83
C VAL A 36 -1.15 6.95 -0.43
N ILE A 37 -1.55 7.86 -1.31
CA ILE A 37 -0.76 8.27 -2.46
C ILE A 37 -0.56 9.79 -2.40
N VAL A 38 0.69 10.24 -2.51
CA VAL A 38 1.03 11.66 -2.65
C VAL A 38 1.61 11.89 -4.03
N MET A 39 0.98 12.76 -4.79
CA MET A 39 1.36 13.07 -6.16
C MET A 39 1.59 14.58 -6.33
N ASN A 40 2.62 14.94 -7.07
CA ASN A 40 2.81 16.30 -7.52
C ASN A 40 1.86 16.59 -8.71
N PRO A 41 0.88 17.48 -8.58
CA PRO A 41 -0.11 17.71 -9.63
C PRO A 41 0.45 18.43 -10.87
N GLN A 42 1.64 19.03 -10.78
CA GLN A 42 2.25 19.77 -11.88
C GLN A 42 2.91 18.85 -12.91
N ASN A 43 3.45 17.73 -12.49
CA ASN A 43 4.21 16.82 -13.35
C ASN A 43 3.80 15.35 -13.24
N GLY A 44 2.91 15.01 -12.29
CA GLY A 44 2.39 13.66 -12.09
C GLY A 44 3.35 12.71 -11.32
N GLU A 45 4.46 13.21 -10.80
CA GLU A 45 5.38 12.39 -10.00
C GLU A 45 4.71 11.89 -8.71
N ILE A 46 4.85 10.60 -8.44
CA ILE A 46 4.42 9.99 -7.18
C ILE A 46 5.54 10.17 -6.15
N MET A 47 5.27 10.98 -5.14
CA MET A 47 6.22 11.31 -4.09
C MET A 47 6.15 10.36 -2.89
N ALA A 48 4.99 9.75 -2.66
CA ALA A 48 4.81 8.67 -1.68
C ALA A 48 3.68 7.73 -2.12
N MET A 49 3.83 6.46 -1.78
CA MET A 49 2.80 5.43 -1.95
C MET A 49 2.89 4.45 -0.78
N VAL A 50 1.87 4.42 0.05
CA VAL A 50 1.82 3.63 1.27
C VAL A 50 0.59 2.74 1.28
N ASN A 51 0.78 1.50 1.69
CA ASN A 51 -0.29 0.59 2.04
C ASN A 51 -0.01 0.02 3.43
N TYR A 52 -0.97 0.12 4.32
CA TYR A 52 -0.83 -0.41 5.69
C TYR A 52 -1.99 -1.37 5.96
N PRO A 53 -1.77 -2.57 6.53
CA PRO A 53 -0.51 -3.07 7.07
C PRO A 53 0.54 -3.37 5.99
N GLU A 54 1.81 -3.21 6.36
CA GLU A 54 2.97 -3.44 5.50
C GLU A 54 3.71 -4.72 5.88
N PHE A 55 4.53 -5.25 4.99
CA PHE A 55 5.36 -6.42 5.24
C PHE A 55 6.84 -6.12 5.03
N ASN A 56 7.72 -6.90 5.67
CA ASN A 56 9.16 -6.74 5.54
C ASN A 56 9.64 -7.31 4.19
N LEU A 57 10.12 -6.44 3.31
CA LEU A 57 10.66 -6.83 1.99
C LEU A 57 11.91 -7.72 2.06
N ASN A 58 12.62 -7.74 3.19
CA ASN A 58 13.75 -8.65 3.41
C ASN A 58 13.29 -10.06 3.80
N GLU A 59 12.03 -10.21 4.22
CA GLU A 59 11.40 -11.49 4.60
C GLU A 59 10.07 -11.69 3.85
N PRO A 60 10.06 -11.65 2.51
CA PRO A 60 8.83 -11.54 1.73
C PRO A 60 7.92 -12.77 1.81
N PHE A 61 8.42 -13.89 2.32
CA PHE A 61 7.67 -15.14 2.47
C PHE A 61 7.17 -15.39 3.90
N THR A 62 7.40 -14.41 4.80
CA THR A 62 6.89 -14.42 6.18
C THR A 62 5.55 -13.69 6.21
N LEU A 63 4.48 -14.41 6.56
CA LEU A 63 3.15 -13.81 6.71
C LEU A 63 3.13 -12.89 7.94
N ILE A 64 2.53 -11.71 7.78
CA ILE A 64 2.26 -10.80 8.89
C ILE A 64 1.03 -11.25 9.68
N GLU A 65 0.92 -10.84 10.95
CA GLU A 65 -0.17 -11.25 11.85
C GLU A 65 -1.56 -10.87 11.31
N GLU A 66 -1.65 -9.74 10.61
CA GLU A 66 -2.88 -9.23 10.02
C GLU A 66 -3.46 -10.13 8.91
N MET A 67 -2.67 -11.04 8.37
CA MET A 67 -3.17 -12.06 7.43
C MET A 67 -3.95 -13.18 8.13
N GLY A 68 -3.95 -13.21 9.47
CA GLY A 68 -4.69 -14.20 10.26
C GLY A 68 -4.17 -15.63 10.12
N ALA A 69 -2.89 -15.76 9.76
CA ALA A 69 -2.23 -17.08 9.69
C ALA A 69 -1.95 -17.60 11.10
N ASP A 70 -2.26 -18.87 11.34
CA ASP A 70 -2.00 -19.55 12.62
C ASP A 70 -0.82 -20.55 12.55
N GLY A 71 -0.17 -20.63 11.40
CA GLY A 71 0.98 -21.50 11.14
C GLY A 71 0.60 -22.96 10.80
N THR A 72 -0.69 -23.27 10.68
CA THR A 72 -1.19 -24.60 10.34
C THR A 72 -1.73 -24.69 8.91
N GLU A 73 -1.59 -23.60 8.13
CA GLU A 73 -2.14 -23.49 6.79
C GLU A 73 -1.55 -24.55 5.84
N SER A 74 -2.41 -25.06 4.95
CA SER A 74 -1.93 -25.83 3.80
C SER A 74 -1.04 -24.99 2.88
N ALA A 75 -0.19 -25.61 2.09
CA ALA A 75 0.69 -24.93 1.16
C ALA A 75 -0.09 -23.99 0.21
N ASP A 76 -1.24 -24.43 -0.28
CA ASP A 76 -2.10 -23.63 -1.18
C ASP A 76 -2.67 -22.40 -0.46
N LYS A 77 -3.13 -22.58 0.78
CA LYS A 77 -3.64 -21.46 1.59
C LYS A 77 -2.56 -20.46 1.94
N LYS A 78 -1.38 -20.92 2.30
CA LYS A 78 -0.22 -20.05 2.54
C LYS A 78 0.12 -19.24 1.29
N GLN A 79 0.12 -19.86 0.11
CA GLN A 79 0.39 -19.15 -1.14
C GLN A 79 -0.68 -18.09 -1.45
N GLU A 80 -1.95 -18.38 -1.19
CA GLU A 80 -3.05 -17.42 -1.32
C GLU A 80 -2.83 -16.19 -0.42
N LEU A 81 -2.49 -16.42 0.86
CA LEU A 81 -2.23 -15.35 1.83
C LEU A 81 -1.01 -14.52 1.43
N LEU A 82 0.07 -15.13 0.95
CA LEU A 82 1.24 -14.44 0.42
C LEU A 82 0.87 -13.56 -0.78
N ASN A 83 0.12 -14.09 -1.73
CA ASN A 83 -0.32 -13.33 -2.90
C ASN A 83 -1.19 -12.12 -2.51
N ARG A 84 -2.01 -12.26 -1.48
CA ARG A 84 -2.81 -11.16 -0.91
C ARG A 84 -1.90 -10.13 -0.23
N MET A 85 -0.93 -10.56 0.58
CA MET A 85 0.01 -9.70 1.27
C MET A 85 0.87 -8.88 0.31
N TRP A 86 1.31 -9.48 -0.81
CA TRP A 86 2.14 -8.80 -1.81
C TRP A 86 1.35 -7.85 -2.73
N ARG A 87 0.04 -7.92 -2.71
CA ARG A 87 -0.79 -7.07 -3.54
C ARG A 87 -0.63 -5.61 -3.11
N ASN A 88 -0.50 -4.71 -4.09
CA ASN A 88 -0.49 -3.27 -3.85
C ASN A 88 -1.87 -2.68 -4.18
N PRO A 89 -2.72 -2.39 -3.19
CA PRO A 89 -4.06 -1.85 -3.40
C PRO A 89 -4.08 -0.52 -4.14
N CYS A 90 -3.07 0.34 -3.94
CA CYS A 90 -2.98 1.63 -4.64
C CYS A 90 -3.02 1.52 -6.18
N ILE A 91 -2.59 0.38 -6.73
CA ILE A 91 -2.52 0.15 -8.18
C ILE A 91 -3.38 -1.02 -8.67
N SER A 92 -3.82 -1.89 -7.76
CA SER A 92 -4.51 -3.13 -8.13
C SER A 92 -6.00 -3.11 -7.82
N ASP A 93 -6.45 -2.24 -6.92
CA ASP A 93 -7.81 -2.23 -6.41
C ASP A 93 -8.62 -1.05 -6.94
N THR A 94 -9.91 -1.26 -7.05
CA THR A 94 -10.89 -0.23 -7.40
C THR A 94 -11.78 0.05 -6.21
N TYR A 95 -12.24 1.28 -6.08
CA TYR A 95 -13.14 1.69 -5.00
C TYR A 95 -14.19 2.68 -5.52
N GLU A 96 -15.26 2.85 -4.78
CA GLU A 96 -16.28 3.86 -5.07
C GLU A 96 -15.83 5.23 -4.51
N PRO A 97 -15.44 6.20 -5.36
CA PRO A 97 -14.85 7.46 -4.91
C PRO A 97 -15.86 8.38 -4.19
N GLY A 98 -17.15 8.16 -4.38
CA GLY A 98 -18.18 8.97 -3.77
C GLY A 98 -18.05 10.46 -4.13
N SER A 99 -18.22 11.36 -3.11
CA SER A 99 -18.18 12.82 -3.30
C SER A 99 -16.82 13.34 -3.80
N THR A 100 -15.73 12.58 -3.69
CA THR A 100 -14.42 13.00 -4.22
C THR A 100 -14.43 13.08 -5.74
N PHE A 101 -15.29 12.31 -6.42
CA PHE A 101 -15.48 12.36 -7.87
C PHE A 101 -16.08 13.68 -8.37
N LYS A 102 -16.68 14.49 -7.49
CA LYS A 102 -17.29 15.79 -7.86
C LYS A 102 -16.27 16.79 -8.43
N ILE A 103 -15.00 16.65 -8.09
CA ILE A 103 -13.93 17.47 -8.68
C ILE A 103 -13.89 17.27 -10.20
N ILE A 104 -14.02 16.04 -10.66
CA ILE A 104 -14.06 15.72 -12.10
C ILE A 104 -15.33 16.27 -12.74
N THR A 105 -16.48 16.09 -12.06
CA THR A 105 -17.77 16.62 -12.53
C THR A 105 -17.78 18.14 -12.70
N LEU A 106 -17.01 18.86 -11.88
CA LEU A 106 -16.89 20.33 -11.98
C LEU A 106 -15.94 20.78 -13.11
N ALA A 107 -15.04 19.89 -13.54
CA ALA A 107 -14.05 20.19 -14.59
C ALA A 107 -14.59 19.94 -16.02
N ILE A 108 -15.74 19.29 -16.16
CA ILE A 108 -16.43 19.00 -17.43
C ILE A 108 -17.48 20.06 -17.69
#